data_4e5dfda38dc6fb919e6d76198aac9f26
#
_entry.id   4e5dfda38dc6fb919e6d76198aac9f26
#
_cell.length_a   1.000
_cell.length_b   1.000
_cell.length_c   1.000
_cell.angle_alpha   90.00
_cell.angle_beta   90.00
_cell.angle_gamma   90.00
#
_symmetry.space_group_name_H-M   'P 1'
#
loop_
_entity.id
_entity.type
_entity.pdbx_description
1 polymer ?
#
loop_
_entity_poly.entity_id
_entity_poly.type
_entity_poly.pdbx_seq_one_letter_code
_entity_poly.pdbx_strand_id
1 'polypeptide(L)'
;MKSSSSPRASQHSKKLEVKGKLIVVEGIDGTGKSTQIRLLGKWLRSKQLPVFMTEWNSSEMVKEITSKGKKKGRLTPTTFSLLHATDFADRYERNIFPLLRAGYIVLADRYVYTAYARDVVRGCSPKWVCKVYDFAIKPDVVFYFRVPVDVAIERILIGRPKLKYYEAGMDLNLSNDQYDSYRIFQSRIIEQYETMAKPEGFVVIDGTSGIEEQQHLVRKTIMKLLPRQEEEQKQLRLQQQQFERQNKVVVTADN
;
A
#
# COMPACT_ATOMS: atom_id res chain seq x y z
N MET A 1 -44.43 34.08 -3.22
CA MET A 1 -43.37 33.40 -2.47
C MET A 1 -42.28 32.99 -3.47
N LYS A 2 -41.16 33.71 -3.48
CA LYS A 2 -40.04 33.43 -4.39
C LYS A 2 -39.10 32.44 -3.73
N SER A 3 -38.91 31.26 -4.32
CA SER A 3 -37.96 30.26 -3.90
C SER A 3 -36.55 30.69 -4.29
N SER A 4 -35.71 30.99 -3.32
CA SER A 4 -34.28 31.27 -3.52
C SER A 4 -33.52 29.95 -3.67
N SER A 5 -33.10 29.65 -4.90
CA SER A 5 -32.16 28.56 -5.20
C SER A 5 -30.74 29.04 -4.88
N SER A 6 -30.15 28.48 -3.82
CA SER A 6 -28.72 28.63 -3.52
C SER A 6 -27.89 27.97 -4.62
N PRO A 7 -26.81 28.63 -5.11
CA PRO A 7 -25.92 28.01 -6.06
C PRO A 7 -25.04 26.98 -5.33
N ARG A 8 -25.15 25.68 -5.75
CA ARG A 8 -24.17 24.67 -5.40
C ARG A 8 -22.81 25.09 -5.98
N ALA A 9 -21.93 25.51 -5.10
CA ALA A 9 -20.53 25.74 -5.44
C ALA A 9 -19.92 24.41 -5.94
N SER A 10 -19.60 24.38 -7.22
CA SER A 10 -18.76 23.34 -7.81
C SER A 10 -17.36 23.48 -7.20
N GLN A 11 -17.07 22.68 -6.18
CA GLN A 11 -15.70 22.51 -5.71
C GLN A 11 -14.92 21.79 -6.82
N HIS A 12 -14.25 22.57 -7.66
CA HIS A 12 -13.15 22.08 -8.47
C HIS A 12 -12.10 21.52 -7.51
N SER A 13 -12.07 20.21 -7.34
CA SER A 13 -10.98 19.52 -6.67
C SER A 13 -9.70 19.82 -7.45
N LYS A 14 -8.92 20.81 -7.02
CA LYS A 14 -7.52 20.94 -7.46
C LYS A 14 -6.89 19.59 -7.21
N LYS A 15 -6.51 18.87 -8.28
CA LYS A 15 -5.75 17.63 -8.22
C LYS A 15 -4.49 17.95 -7.42
N LEU A 16 -4.47 17.59 -6.15
CA LEU A 16 -3.36 17.89 -5.25
C LEU A 16 -2.12 17.19 -5.82
N GLU A 17 -1.14 17.97 -6.22
CA GLU A 17 0.08 17.47 -6.85
C GLU A 17 0.87 16.65 -5.85
N VAL A 18 1.02 15.37 -6.12
CA VAL A 18 1.79 14.42 -5.32
C VAL A 18 3.18 14.32 -5.93
N LYS A 19 4.20 14.79 -5.20
CA LYS A 19 5.60 14.81 -5.64
C LYS A 19 6.32 13.50 -5.36
N GLY A 20 5.91 12.80 -4.30
CA GLY A 20 6.48 11.53 -3.86
C GLY A 20 6.02 10.34 -4.71
N LYS A 21 6.48 9.15 -4.32
CA LYS A 21 6.15 7.88 -4.97
C LYS A 21 5.57 6.89 -3.97
N LEU A 22 4.43 6.30 -4.33
CA LEU A 22 3.79 5.25 -3.53
C LEU A 22 4.10 3.88 -4.14
N ILE A 23 4.88 3.09 -3.41
CA ILE A 23 5.32 1.75 -3.77
C ILE A 23 4.68 0.77 -2.80
N VAL A 24 3.95 -0.18 -3.35
CA VAL A 24 3.17 -1.16 -2.57
C VAL A 24 3.70 -2.56 -2.79
N VAL A 25 3.74 -3.37 -1.74
CA VAL A 25 3.98 -4.81 -1.84
C VAL A 25 2.74 -5.57 -1.38
N GLU A 26 2.30 -6.55 -2.15
CA GLU A 26 1.09 -7.34 -1.93
C GLU A 26 1.37 -8.85 -2.05
N GLY A 27 0.46 -9.65 -1.57
CA GLY A 27 0.50 -11.13 -1.57
C GLY A 27 0.12 -11.72 -0.23
N ILE A 28 -0.04 -13.04 -0.15
CA ILE A 28 -0.39 -13.76 1.08
C ILE A 28 0.74 -13.71 2.13
N ASP A 29 0.47 -14.18 3.34
CA ASP A 29 1.52 -14.29 4.36
C ASP A 29 2.52 -15.41 3.97
N GLY A 30 3.78 -15.28 4.37
CA GLY A 30 4.85 -16.24 4.01
C GLY A 30 5.52 -16.01 2.64
N THR A 31 5.10 -15.00 1.85
CA THR A 31 5.68 -14.75 0.51
C THR A 31 7.04 -14.04 0.53
N GLY A 32 7.53 -13.59 1.67
CA GLY A 32 8.80 -12.85 1.77
C GLY A 32 8.70 -11.32 1.58
N LYS A 33 7.50 -10.77 1.39
CA LYS A 33 7.25 -9.32 1.20
C LYS A 33 8.01 -8.43 2.16
N SER A 34 7.86 -8.69 3.47
CA SER A 34 8.46 -7.83 4.50
C SER A 34 9.99 -7.82 4.46
N THR A 35 10.61 -8.92 4.02
CA THR A 35 12.06 -8.95 3.74
C THR A 35 12.40 -8.07 2.54
N GLN A 36 11.67 -8.21 1.45
CA GLN A 36 11.92 -7.50 0.21
C GLN A 36 11.70 -5.98 0.36
N ILE A 37 10.61 -5.55 1.00
CA ILE A 37 10.34 -4.12 1.21
C ILE A 37 11.37 -3.47 2.16
N ARG A 38 11.85 -4.22 3.18
CA ARG A 38 12.91 -3.76 4.08
C ARG A 38 14.24 -3.59 3.35
N LEU A 39 14.61 -4.54 2.48
CA LEU A 39 15.83 -4.45 1.66
C LEU A 39 15.73 -3.30 0.66
N LEU A 40 14.56 -3.10 0.03
CA LEU A 40 14.29 -1.98 -0.84
C LEU A 40 14.45 -0.64 -0.09
N GLY A 41 13.86 -0.54 1.12
CA GLY A 41 13.96 0.66 1.94
C GLY A 41 15.40 1.00 2.33
N LYS A 42 16.21 0.00 2.69
CA LYS A 42 17.65 0.19 2.95
C LYS A 42 18.39 0.70 1.71
N TRP A 43 18.12 0.10 0.56
CA TRP A 43 18.74 0.50 -0.71
C TRP A 43 18.36 1.92 -1.14
N LEU A 44 17.09 2.32 -1.01
CA LEU A 44 16.65 3.69 -1.32
C LEU A 44 17.29 4.73 -0.38
N ARG A 45 17.38 4.42 0.93
CA ARG A 45 18.08 5.30 1.89
C ARG A 45 19.58 5.41 1.63
N SER A 46 20.25 4.36 1.16
CA SER A 46 21.67 4.45 0.75
C SER A 46 21.89 5.38 -0.45
N LYS A 47 20.83 5.67 -1.21
CA LYS A 47 20.80 6.69 -2.27
C LYS A 47 20.37 8.08 -1.77
N GLN A 48 20.31 8.28 -0.45
CA GLN A 48 19.88 9.54 0.19
C GLN A 48 18.44 9.98 -0.13
N LEU A 49 17.58 9.05 -0.57
CA LEU A 49 16.19 9.34 -0.84
C LEU A 49 15.36 9.31 0.46
N PRO A 50 14.39 10.23 0.64
CA PRO A 50 13.52 10.25 1.80
C PRO A 50 12.52 9.09 1.71
N VAL A 51 12.60 8.13 2.64
CA VAL A 51 11.79 6.91 2.63
C VAL A 51 11.00 6.78 3.92
N PHE A 52 9.69 6.63 3.79
CA PHE A 52 8.78 6.24 4.86
C PHE A 52 8.25 4.83 4.62
N MET A 53 8.13 4.03 5.69
CA MET A 53 7.58 2.67 5.62
C MET A 53 6.33 2.57 6.48
N THR A 54 5.30 1.93 5.95
CA THR A 54 4.04 1.66 6.66
C THR A 54 3.60 0.23 6.41
N GLU A 55 2.88 -0.35 7.37
CA GLU A 55 2.34 -1.70 7.25
C GLU A 55 0.85 -1.74 7.59
N TRP A 56 0.16 -2.77 7.13
CA TRP A 56 -1.25 -2.98 7.39
C TRP A 56 -1.52 -3.23 8.88
N ASN A 57 -2.62 -2.68 9.41
CA ASN A 57 -2.99 -2.77 10.83
C ASN A 57 -1.98 -2.14 11.81
N SER A 58 -1.38 -1.02 11.43
CA SER A 58 -0.39 -0.33 12.25
C SER A 58 -0.89 0.99 12.87
N SER A 59 -2.16 1.37 12.66
CA SER A 59 -2.76 2.52 13.35
C SER A 59 -2.88 2.24 14.85
N GLU A 60 -2.26 3.08 15.67
CA GLU A 60 -2.34 2.97 17.12
C GLU A 60 -3.77 3.19 17.64
N MET A 61 -4.55 4.04 16.98
CA MET A 61 -5.93 4.35 17.31
C MET A 61 -6.85 3.12 17.23
N VAL A 62 -6.65 2.23 16.26
CA VAL A 62 -7.56 1.12 15.94
C VAL A 62 -7.03 -0.24 16.41
N LYS A 63 -5.71 -0.36 16.58
CA LYS A 63 -5.00 -1.62 16.89
C LYS A 63 -5.57 -2.36 18.11
N GLU A 64 -5.84 -1.62 19.18
CA GLU A 64 -6.34 -2.21 20.43
C GLU A 64 -7.77 -2.77 20.26
N ILE A 65 -8.66 -1.99 19.61
CA ILE A 65 -10.06 -2.38 19.35
C ILE A 65 -10.09 -3.60 18.45
N THR A 66 -9.31 -3.60 17.37
CA THR A 66 -9.19 -4.73 16.45
C THR A 66 -8.68 -5.99 17.17
N SER A 67 -7.66 -5.85 18.03
CA SER A 67 -7.11 -6.96 18.81
C SER A 67 -8.14 -7.53 19.79
N LYS A 68 -8.87 -6.68 20.52
CA LYS A 68 -9.95 -7.09 21.44
C LYS A 68 -11.09 -7.79 20.71
N GLY A 69 -11.50 -7.27 19.54
CA GLY A 69 -12.53 -7.87 18.70
C GLY A 69 -12.13 -9.27 18.21
N LYS A 70 -10.91 -9.43 17.73
CA LYS A 70 -10.33 -10.73 17.32
C LYS A 70 -10.32 -11.74 18.46
N LYS A 71 -9.81 -11.37 19.64
CA LYS A 71 -9.73 -12.27 20.79
C LYS A 71 -11.10 -12.78 21.27
N LYS A 72 -12.15 -11.96 21.10
CA LYS A 72 -13.52 -12.32 21.54
C LYS A 72 -14.33 -13.02 20.46
N GLY A 73 -13.79 -13.26 19.26
CA GLY A 73 -14.51 -13.88 18.13
C GLY A 73 -15.76 -13.09 17.69
N ARG A 74 -15.81 -11.78 17.89
CA ARG A 74 -17.02 -10.94 17.68
C ARG A 74 -16.99 -10.15 16.38
N LEU A 75 -15.99 -10.36 15.53
CA LEU A 75 -15.86 -9.62 14.28
C LEU A 75 -16.63 -10.32 13.17
N THR A 76 -17.78 -9.76 12.80
CA THR A 76 -18.44 -10.13 11.54
C THR A 76 -17.61 -9.65 10.35
N PRO A 77 -17.78 -10.20 9.14
CA PRO A 77 -17.04 -9.74 7.95
C PRO A 77 -17.13 -8.23 7.75
N THR A 78 -18.30 -7.63 7.85
CA THR A 78 -18.51 -6.18 7.69
C THR A 78 -17.78 -5.38 8.77
N THR A 79 -17.92 -5.76 10.06
CA THR A 79 -17.25 -5.07 11.16
C THR A 79 -15.73 -5.18 11.02
N PHE A 80 -15.21 -6.32 10.58
CA PHE A 80 -13.79 -6.55 10.37
C PHE A 80 -13.25 -5.65 9.24
N SER A 81 -13.98 -5.59 8.12
CA SER A 81 -13.63 -4.71 7.00
C SER A 81 -13.63 -3.22 7.40
N LEU A 82 -14.64 -2.76 8.14
CA LEU A 82 -14.72 -1.37 8.61
C LEU A 82 -13.59 -1.02 9.59
N LEU A 83 -13.20 -1.93 10.49
CA LEU A 83 -12.05 -1.70 11.37
C LEU A 83 -10.75 -1.58 10.58
N HIS A 84 -10.55 -2.42 9.55
CA HIS A 84 -9.41 -2.30 8.64
C HIS A 84 -9.44 -1.00 7.84
N ALA A 85 -10.62 -0.58 7.39
CA ALA A 85 -10.78 0.68 6.67
C ALA A 85 -10.47 1.90 7.55
N THR A 86 -10.90 1.85 8.82
CA THR A 86 -10.58 2.91 9.81
C THR A 86 -9.08 2.97 10.09
N ASP A 87 -8.42 1.81 10.29
CA ASP A 87 -6.95 1.74 10.41
C ASP A 87 -6.26 2.34 9.19
N PHE A 88 -6.73 1.98 8.01
CA PHE A 88 -6.15 2.47 6.77
C PHE A 88 -6.36 3.98 6.60
N ALA A 89 -7.56 4.50 6.86
CA ALA A 89 -7.88 5.92 6.76
C ALA A 89 -7.00 6.75 7.70
N ASP A 90 -6.85 6.35 8.97
CA ASP A 90 -5.99 7.03 9.93
C ASP A 90 -4.53 7.11 9.44
N ARG A 91 -3.96 6.00 8.97
CA ARG A 91 -2.59 5.97 8.43
C ARG A 91 -2.46 6.75 7.12
N TYR A 92 -3.48 6.68 6.27
CA TYR A 92 -3.49 7.38 4.98
C TYR A 92 -3.47 8.88 5.18
N GLU A 93 -4.36 9.41 6.01
CA GLU A 93 -4.50 10.85 6.24
C GLU A 93 -3.36 11.45 7.06
N ARG A 94 -2.86 10.72 8.07
CA ARG A 94 -1.80 11.24 8.96
C ARG A 94 -0.39 11.03 8.43
N ASN A 95 -0.15 9.96 7.66
CA ASN A 95 1.21 9.59 7.27
C ASN A 95 1.37 9.48 5.76
N ILE A 96 0.58 8.63 5.08
CA ILE A 96 0.84 8.27 3.68
C ILE A 96 0.72 9.51 2.79
N PHE A 97 -0.45 10.12 2.79
CA PHE A 97 -0.75 11.22 1.88
C PHE A 97 0.08 12.49 2.15
N PRO A 98 0.25 12.96 3.40
CA PRO A 98 1.12 14.11 3.69
C PRO A 98 2.58 13.90 3.28
N LEU A 99 3.13 12.71 3.52
CA LEU A 99 4.52 12.40 3.15
C LEU A 99 4.71 12.30 1.64
N LEU A 100 3.74 11.74 0.91
CA LEU A 100 3.74 11.76 -0.56
C LEU A 100 3.72 13.19 -1.10
N ARG A 101 2.94 14.08 -0.50
CA ARG A 101 2.95 15.50 -0.88
C ARG A 101 4.29 16.17 -0.59
N ALA A 102 4.95 15.78 0.49
CA ALA A 102 6.28 16.26 0.85
C ALA A 102 7.42 15.67 0.00
N GLY A 103 7.12 14.79 -0.97
CA GLY A 103 8.12 14.22 -1.87
C GLY A 103 8.79 12.92 -1.37
N TYR A 104 8.27 12.32 -0.31
CA TYR A 104 8.78 11.05 0.20
C TYR A 104 8.43 9.87 -0.71
N ILE A 105 9.30 8.87 -0.73
CA ILE A 105 8.97 7.54 -1.22
C ILE A 105 8.30 6.78 -0.08
N VAL A 106 7.01 6.49 -0.24
CA VAL A 106 6.23 5.70 0.72
C VAL A 106 6.23 4.24 0.29
N LEU A 107 6.78 3.38 1.15
CA LEU A 107 6.79 1.93 1.00
C LEU A 107 5.69 1.34 1.87
N ALA A 108 4.66 0.77 1.27
CA ALA A 108 3.54 0.17 1.98
C ALA A 108 3.59 -1.35 1.90
N ASP A 109 3.80 -2.02 3.06
CA ASP A 109 3.56 -3.47 3.19
C ASP A 109 2.05 -3.66 3.33
N ARG A 110 1.40 -3.97 2.21
CA ARG A 110 -0.03 -4.01 1.98
C ARG A 110 -0.70 -2.64 1.87
N TYR A 111 -1.69 -2.60 0.97
CA TYR A 111 -2.51 -1.43 0.68
C TYR A 111 -3.98 -1.83 0.52
N VAL A 112 -4.78 -1.04 -0.18
CA VAL A 112 -6.22 -1.32 -0.40
C VAL A 112 -6.50 -2.68 -1.04
N TYR A 113 -5.57 -3.20 -1.85
CA TYR A 113 -5.70 -4.49 -2.53
C TYR A 113 -5.76 -5.67 -1.54
N THR A 114 -5.13 -5.53 -0.37
CA THR A 114 -5.30 -6.50 0.73
C THR A 114 -6.77 -6.58 1.18
N ALA A 115 -7.47 -5.44 1.29
CA ALA A 115 -8.90 -5.45 1.61
C ALA A 115 -9.72 -6.01 0.45
N TYR A 116 -9.43 -5.60 -0.80
CA TYR A 116 -10.11 -6.13 -1.99
C TYR A 116 -10.01 -7.65 -2.12
N ALA A 117 -8.92 -8.25 -1.66
CA ALA A 117 -8.78 -9.69 -1.62
C ALA A 117 -9.42 -10.32 -0.36
N ARG A 118 -8.99 -9.91 0.83
CA ARG A 118 -9.35 -10.57 2.10
C ARG A 118 -10.78 -10.36 2.54
N ASP A 119 -11.32 -9.15 2.35
CA ASP A 119 -12.67 -8.83 2.80
C ASP A 119 -13.72 -9.41 1.85
N VAL A 120 -13.40 -9.47 0.54
CA VAL A 120 -14.24 -10.14 -0.45
C VAL A 120 -14.32 -11.64 -0.18
N VAL A 121 -13.19 -12.30 0.11
CA VAL A 121 -13.17 -13.73 0.49
C VAL A 121 -13.95 -13.98 1.78
N ARG A 122 -14.05 -13.00 2.68
CA ARG A 122 -14.90 -13.06 3.88
C ARG A 122 -16.38 -12.80 3.61
N GLY A 123 -16.79 -12.54 2.37
CA GLY A 123 -18.19 -12.35 1.98
C GLY A 123 -18.64 -10.89 1.86
N CYS A 124 -17.73 -9.92 1.98
CA CYS A 124 -18.07 -8.54 1.67
C CYS A 124 -18.26 -8.34 0.16
N SER A 125 -19.22 -7.51 -0.24
CA SER A 125 -19.42 -7.17 -1.65
C SER A 125 -18.18 -6.48 -2.23
N PRO A 126 -17.61 -6.93 -3.38
CA PRO A 126 -16.46 -6.26 -4.01
C PRO A 126 -16.71 -4.79 -4.28
N LYS A 127 -17.87 -4.43 -4.82
CA LYS A 127 -18.26 -3.03 -5.08
C LYS A 127 -18.28 -2.19 -3.82
N TRP A 128 -18.79 -2.76 -2.72
CA TRP A 128 -18.82 -2.06 -1.45
C TRP A 128 -17.41 -1.86 -0.88
N VAL A 129 -16.56 -2.89 -0.88
CA VAL A 129 -15.17 -2.77 -0.40
C VAL A 129 -14.41 -1.72 -1.22
N CYS A 130 -14.49 -1.74 -2.55
CA CYS A 130 -13.87 -0.72 -3.40
C CYS A 130 -14.35 0.70 -3.04
N LYS A 131 -15.66 0.85 -2.79
CA LYS A 131 -16.25 2.15 -2.43
C LYS A 131 -15.76 2.68 -1.08
N VAL A 132 -15.53 1.79 -0.11
CA VAL A 132 -15.00 2.15 1.22
C VAL A 132 -13.60 2.73 1.13
N TYR A 133 -12.77 2.29 0.17
CA TYR A 133 -11.39 2.76 -0.02
C TYR A 133 -11.22 3.75 -1.19
N ASP A 134 -12.30 4.29 -1.74
CA ASP A 134 -12.31 5.18 -2.91
C ASP A 134 -11.52 6.51 -2.73
N PHE A 135 -11.24 6.86 -1.48
CA PHE A 135 -10.42 8.01 -1.12
C PHE A 135 -8.90 7.79 -1.31
N ALA A 136 -8.47 6.54 -1.46
CA ALA A 136 -7.06 6.18 -1.55
C ALA A 136 -6.52 6.44 -2.97
N ILE A 137 -5.36 7.08 -3.06
CA ILE A 137 -4.72 7.30 -4.36
C ILE A 137 -4.20 5.98 -4.94
N LYS A 138 -4.14 5.91 -6.27
CA LYS A 138 -3.54 4.76 -6.96
C LYS A 138 -2.02 4.76 -6.76
N PRO A 139 -1.41 3.61 -6.40
CA PRO A 139 0.05 3.48 -6.29
C PRO A 139 0.76 3.69 -7.62
N ASP A 140 2.00 4.19 -7.57
CA ASP A 140 2.88 4.28 -8.74
C ASP A 140 3.31 2.88 -9.23
N VAL A 141 3.49 1.93 -8.29
CA VAL A 141 3.74 0.52 -8.58
C VAL A 141 3.25 -0.38 -7.46
N VAL A 142 2.73 -1.54 -7.83
CA VAL A 142 2.37 -2.63 -6.92
C VAL A 142 3.19 -3.86 -7.30
N PHE A 143 3.99 -4.36 -6.36
CA PHE A 143 4.68 -5.63 -6.49
C PHE A 143 3.84 -6.72 -5.84
N TYR A 144 3.37 -7.67 -6.62
CA TYR A 144 2.64 -8.83 -6.14
C TYR A 144 3.57 -10.04 -6.03
N PHE A 145 3.90 -10.40 -4.79
CA PHE A 145 4.74 -11.58 -4.49
C PHE A 145 3.88 -12.83 -4.50
N ARG A 146 4.02 -13.63 -5.55
CA ARG A 146 3.28 -14.87 -5.78
C ARG A 146 4.09 -16.05 -5.26
N VAL A 147 3.48 -16.90 -4.43
CA VAL A 147 4.02 -18.21 -4.03
C VAL A 147 2.88 -19.23 -3.97
N PRO A 148 3.15 -20.52 -4.20
CA PRO A 148 2.21 -21.59 -3.88
C PRO A 148 1.86 -21.57 -2.39
N VAL A 149 0.63 -21.94 -2.05
CA VAL A 149 0.13 -21.90 -0.66
C VAL A 149 0.98 -22.77 0.26
N ASP A 150 1.40 -23.95 -0.19
CA ASP A 150 2.21 -24.87 0.61
C ASP A 150 3.59 -24.30 0.93
N VAL A 151 4.24 -23.63 -0.03
CA VAL A 151 5.50 -22.90 0.21
C VAL A 151 5.30 -21.78 1.24
N ALA A 152 4.17 -21.10 1.20
CA ALA A 152 3.85 -20.07 2.19
C ALA A 152 3.69 -20.66 3.60
N ILE A 153 3.01 -21.81 3.72
CA ILE A 153 2.85 -22.53 5.00
C ILE A 153 4.21 -22.93 5.56
N GLU A 154 5.06 -23.59 4.77
CA GLU A 154 6.40 -24.00 5.18
C GLU A 154 7.22 -22.84 5.71
N ARG A 155 7.25 -21.71 5.00
CA ARG A 155 7.98 -20.51 5.42
C ARG A 155 7.44 -19.89 6.71
N ILE A 156 6.13 -19.91 6.89
CA ILE A 156 5.50 -19.41 8.12
C ILE A 156 5.91 -20.29 9.31
N LEU A 157 5.90 -21.61 9.15
CA LEU A 157 6.22 -22.57 10.22
C LEU A 157 7.70 -22.56 10.60
N ILE A 158 8.61 -22.18 9.70
CA ILE A 158 10.00 -21.91 10.05
C ILE A 158 10.11 -20.72 11.02
N GLY A 159 9.29 -19.70 10.83
CA GLY A 159 9.34 -18.47 11.64
C GLY A 159 8.50 -18.52 12.93
N ARG A 160 7.53 -19.43 13.04
CA ARG A 160 6.62 -19.56 14.18
C ARG A 160 5.93 -20.93 14.20
N PRO A 161 5.62 -21.49 15.39
CA PRO A 161 5.13 -22.86 15.51
C PRO A 161 3.67 -23.07 15.08
N LYS A 162 2.88 -22.00 14.86
CA LYS A 162 1.45 -22.10 14.59
C LYS A 162 0.98 -21.02 13.60
N LEU A 163 -0.02 -21.35 12.78
CA LEU A 163 -0.79 -20.41 11.99
C LEU A 163 -1.66 -19.54 12.93
N LYS A 164 -1.96 -18.31 12.55
CA LYS A 164 -2.89 -17.46 13.30
C LYS A 164 -4.33 -17.75 12.87
N TYR A 165 -5.26 -17.71 13.82
CA TYR A 165 -6.68 -18.02 13.62
C TYR A 165 -7.29 -17.30 12.39
N TYR A 166 -7.24 -15.98 12.39
CA TYR A 166 -7.81 -15.18 11.28
C TYR A 166 -7.00 -15.24 9.97
N GLU A 167 -5.73 -15.58 10.05
CA GLU A 167 -4.87 -15.79 8.88
C GLU A 167 -5.16 -17.12 8.20
N ALA A 168 -5.58 -18.09 8.99
CA ALA A 168 -6.03 -19.38 8.52
C ALA A 168 -7.52 -19.38 8.07
N GLY A 169 -8.24 -18.26 8.22
CA GLY A 169 -9.66 -18.21 7.85
C GLY A 169 -10.57 -19.04 8.74
N MET A 170 -10.13 -19.37 9.98
CA MET A 170 -10.94 -20.15 10.93
C MET A 170 -12.24 -19.46 11.34
N ASP A 171 -12.30 -18.14 11.18
CA ASP A 171 -13.51 -17.33 11.36
C ASP A 171 -14.60 -17.60 10.31
N LEU A 172 -14.28 -18.33 9.25
CA LEU A 172 -15.18 -18.67 8.14
C LEU A 172 -15.68 -20.13 8.19
N ASN A 173 -15.21 -20.92 9.16
CA ASN A 173 -15.54 -22.34 9.28
C ASN A 173 -15.34 -23.15 7.99
N LEU A 174 -14.23 -22.89 7.27
CA LEU A 174 -13.92 -23.55 6.00
C LEU A 174 -13.48 -25.01 6.18
N SER A 175 -12.84 -25.31 7.30
CA SER A 175 -12.44 -26.65 7.76
C SER A 175 -12.27 -26.63 9.27
N ASN A 176 -12.41 -27.78 9.92
CA ASN A 176 -12.05 -27.98 11.33
C ASN A 176 -10.53 -28.06 11.52
N ASP A 177 -9.78 -28.47 10.50
CA ASP A 177 -8.33 -28.44 10.50
C ASP A 177 -7.81 -27.05 10.11
N GLN A 178 -6.87 -26.52 10.89
CA GLN A 178 -6.36 -25.17 10.70
C GLN A 178 -5.49 -25.03 9.44
N TYR A 179 -4.78 -26.09 9.04
CA TYR A 179 -3.95 -26.09 7.83
C TYR A 179 -4.82 -26.18 6.58
N ASP A 180 -5.83 -27.02 6.60
CA ASP A 180 -6.79 -27.12 5.48
C ASP A 180 -7.59 -25.82 5.33
N SER A 181 -8.04 -25.24 6.44
CA SER A 181 -8.70 -23.94 6.43
C SER A 181 -7.79 -22.86 5.84
N TYR A 182 -6.50 -22.84 6.23
CA TYR A 182 -5.51 -21.92 5.68
C TYR A 182 -5.35 -22.12 4.16
N ARG A 183 -5.19 -23.35 3.69
CA ARG A 183 -5.09 -23.64 2.25
C ARG A 183 -6.28 -23.12 1.47
N ILE A 184 -7.49 -23.43 1.92
CA ILE A 184 -8.73 -22.98 1.26
C ILE A 184 -8.80 -21.45 1.26
N PHE A 185 -8.59 -20.82 2.42
CA PHE A 185 -8.70 -19.37 2.57
C PHE A 185 -7.67 -18.61 1.75
N GLN A 186 -6.40 -19.01 1.84
CA GLN A 186 -5.33 -18.32 1.13
C GLN A 186 -5.37 -18.58 -0.39
N SER A 187 -5.83 -19.76 -0.84
CA SER A 187 -6.07 -20.01 -2.26
C SER A 187 -7.12 -19.04 -2.83
N ARG A 188 -8.23 -18.84 -2.14
CA ARG A 188 -9.24 -17.84 -2.53
C ARG A 188 -8.69 -16.42 -2.56
N ILE A 189 -7.80 -16.07 -1.63
CA ILE A 189 -7.13 -14.76 -1.63
C ILE A 189 -6.18 -14.62 -2.83
N ILE A 190 -5.43 -15.67 -3.15
CA ILE A 190 -4.57 -15.70 -4.34
C ILE A 190 -5.42 -15.47 -5.60
N GLU A 191 -6.55 -16.16 -5.74
CA GLU A 191 -7.48 -15.97 -6.86
C GLU A 191 -7.92 -14.49 -7.00
N GLN A 192 -8.22 -13.82 -5.88
CA GLN A 192 -8.54 -12.39 -5.92
C GLN A 192 -7.34 -11.55 -6.40
N TYR A 193 -6.12 -11.82 -5.94
CA TYR A 193 -4.92 -11.12 -6.44
C TYR A 193 -4.68 -11.38 -7.93
N GLU A 194 -4.87 -12.62 -8.41
CA GLU A 194 -4.72 -12.94 -9.84
C GLU A 194 -5.73 -12.19 -10.70
N THR A 195 -6.98 -12.05 -10.25
CA THR A 195 -7.99 -11.26 -10.98
C THR A 195 -7.64 -9.77 -11.06
N MET A 196 -6.98 -9.23 -10.04
CA MET A 196 -6.56 -7.83 -9.98
C MET A 196 -5.23 -7.57 -10.69
N ALA A 197 -4.34 -8.55 -10.77
CA ALA A 197 -2.95 -8.33 -11.17
C ALA A 197 -2.82 -7.68 -12.56
N LYS A 198 -3.54 -8.18 -13.56
CA LYS A 198 -3.48 -7.64 -14.94
C LYS A 198 -4.18 -6.29 -15.07
N PRO A 199 -5.46 -6.13 -14.67
CA PRO A 199 -6.18 -4.85 -14.83
C PRO A 199 -5.56 -3.71 -14.01
N GLU A 200 -4.99 -3.98 -12.84
CA GLU A 200 -4.33 -2.97 -12.00
C GLU A 200 -2.85 -2.75 -12.36
N GLY A 201 -2.30 -3.57 -13.27
CA GLY A 201 -0.91 -3.44 -13.73
C GLY A 201 0.12 -3.85 -12.67
N PHE A 202 -0.15 -4.88 -11.88
CA PHE A 202 0.81 -5.38 -10.89
C PHE A 202 2.06 -5.94 -11.55
N VAL A 203 3.20 -5.67 -10.94
CA VAL A 203 4.46 -6.35 -11.27
C VAL A 203 4.52 -7.63 -10.44
N VAL A 204 4.28 -8.75 -11.11
CA VAL A 204 4.29 -10.06 -10.44
C VAL A 204 5.73 -10.49 -10.21
N ILE A 205 6.04 -10.81 -8.96
CA ILE A 205 7.34 -11.32 -8.52
C ILE A 205 7.17 -12.79 -8.15
N ASP A 206 7.98 -13.66 -8.74
CA ASP A 206 8.07 -15.06 -8.29
C ASP A 206 8.72 -15.08 -6.90
N GLY A 207 7.90 -15.27 -5.88
CA GLY A 207 8.36 -15.33 -4.50
C GLY A 207 9.11 -16.62 -4.17
N THR A 208 9.22 -17.59 -5.08
CA THR A 208 10.04 -18.80 -4.92
C THR A 208 11.48 -18.59 -5.34
N SER A 209 11.75 -17.59 -6.19
CA SER A 209 13.11 -17.18 -6.60
C SER A 209 13.97 -16.73 -5.42
N GLY A 210 15.27 -16.64 -5.63
CA GLY A 210 16.24 -16.15 -4.66
C GLY A 210 15.98 -14.68 -4.24
N ILE A 211 16.33 -14.34 -3.00
CA ILE A 211 16.11 -12.99 -2.45
C ILE A 211 16.74 -11.91 -3.34
N GLU A 212 17.96 -12.16 -3.84
CA GLU A 212 18.70 -11.19 -4.66
C GLU A 212 18.07 -11.03 -6.05
N GLU A 213 17.59 -12.10 -6.65
CA GLU A 213 16.90 -12.07 -7.92
C GLU A 213 15.62 -11.25 -7.84
N GLN A 214 14.81 -11.50 -6.82
CA GLN A 214 13.62 -10.70 -6.53
C GLN A 214 13.98 -9.21 -6.34
N GLN A 215 15.04 -8.91 -5.55
CA GLN A 215 15.52 -7.54 -5.34
C GLN A 215 16.01 -6.89 -6.63
N HIS A 216 16.67 -7.64 -7.51
CA HIS A 216 17.12 -7.12 -8.79
C HIS A 216 15.94 -6.63 -9.63
N LEU A 217 14.86 -7.44 -9.75
CA LEU A 217 13.67 -7.08 -10.50
C LEU A 217 12.94 -5.88 -9.86
N VAL A 218 12.78 -5.88 -8.53
CA VAL A 218 12.16 -4.78 -7.79
C VAL A 218 12.93 -3.47 -8.02
N ARG A 219 14.25 -3.47 -7.81
CA ARG A 219 15.09 -2.28 -7.99
C ARG A 219 15.11 -1.79 -9.43
N LYS A 220 15.21 -2.70 -10.41
CA LYS A 220 15.14 -2.36 -11.84
C LYS A 220 13.82 -1.65 -12.20
N THR A 221 12.72 -2.09 -11.62
CA THR A 221 11.41 -1.45 -11.82
C THR A 221 11.38 -0.07 -11.17
N ILE A 222 11.84 0.05 -9.93
CA ILE A 222 11.87 1.33 -9.19
C ILE A 222 12.77 2.36 -9.87
N MET A 223 13.93 1.96 -10.40
CA MET A 223 14.82 2.89 -11.11
C MET A 223 14.15 3.58 -12.30
N LYS A 224 13.15 2.97 -12.91
CA LYS A 224 12.37 3.59 -14.01
C LYS A 224 11.35 4.64 -13.51
N LEU A 225 10.98 4.58 -12.24
CA LEU A 225 10.02 5.50 -11.62
C LEU A 225 10.71 6.72 -10.97
N LEU A 226 11.98 6.57 -10.63
CA LEU A 226 12.75 7.64 -10.02
C LEU A 226 13.21 8.61 -11.12
N PRO A 227 13.17 9.93 -10.88
CA PRO A 227 13.76 10.90 -11.78
C PRO A 227 15.26 10.60 -11.94
N ARG A 228 15.79 10.76 -13.15
CA ARG A 228 17.22 10.64 -13.38
C ARG A 228 17.93 11.76 -12.61
N GLN A 229 18.94 11.45 -11.82
CA GLN A 229 19.70 12.43 -11.03
C GLN A 229 20.19 13.62 -11.88
N GLU A 230 20.48 13.38 -13.16
CA GLU A 230 20.86 14.43 -14.12
C GLU A 230 19.73 15.42 -14.43
N GLU A 231 18.48 14.93 -14.50
CA GLU A 231 17.31 15.78 -14.75
C GLU A 231 16.96 16.62 -13.50
N GLU A 232 17.12 16.04 -12.31
CA GLU A 232 16.92 16.74 -11.05
C GLU A 232 17.97 17.84 -10.84
N GLN A 233 19.25 17.55 -11.10
CA GLN A 233 20.32 18.54 -11.06
C GLN A 233 20.13 19.64 -12.13
N LYS A 234 19.64 19.29 -13.30
CA LYS A 234 19.34 20.26 -14.36
C LYS A 234 18.18 21.18 -13.97
N GLN A 235 17.12 20.62 -13.35
CA GLN A 235 16.01 21.42 -12.84
C GLN A 235 16.43 22.34 -11.69
N LEU A 236 17.25 21.86 -10.77
CA LEU A 236 17.79 22.68 -9.69
C LEU A 236 18.65 23.85 -10.21
N ARG A 237 19.52 23.59 -11.18
CA ARG A 237 20.31 24.65 -11.85
C ARG A 237 19.43 25.68 -12.57
N LEU A 238 18.39 25.22 -13.24
CA LEU A 238 17.43 26.11 -13.91
C LEU A 238 16.65 26.98 -12.91
N GLN A 239 16.22 26.41 -11.79
CA GLN A 239 15.56 27.16 -10.71
C GLN A 239 16.48 28.19 -10.06
N GLN A 240 17.75 27.83 -9.81
CA GLN A 240 18.74 28.76 -9.28
C GLN A 240 18.99 29.92 -10.26
N GLN A 241 19.15 29.64 -11.56
CA GLN A 241 19.32 30.68 -12.57
C GLN A 241 18.09 31.60 -12.70
N GLN A 242 16.88 31.06 -12.57
CA GLN A 242 15.65 31.87 -12.59
C GLN A 242 15.58 32.78 -11.35
N PHE A 243 15.90 32.26 -10.19
CA PHE A 243 15.94 33.03 -8.95
C PHE A 243 16.98 34.16 -9.00
N GLU A 244 18.19 33.90 -9.54
CA GLU A 244 19.23 34.91 -9.72
C GLU A 244 18.83 36.00 -10.73
N ARG A 245 18.11 35.61 -11.83
CA ARG A 245 17.57 36.58 -12.80
C ARG A 245 16.50 37.47 -12.20
N GLN A 246 15.59 36.92 -11.39
CA GLN A 246 14.55 37.70 -10.71
C GLN A 246 15.14 38.70 -9.71
N ASN A 247 16.15 38.30 -8.93
CA ASN A 247 16.83 39.18 -7.99
C ASN A 247 17.67 40.27 -8.68
N LYS A 248 18.27 40.00 -9.85
CA LYS A 248 18.96 41.04 -10.62
C LYS A 248 18.04 42.13 -11.17
N VAL A 249 16.82 41.76 -11.56
CA VAL A 249 15.82 42.71 -12.08
C VAL A 249 15.31 43.63 -10.96
N VAL A 250 15.20 43.13 -9.71
CA VAL A 250 14.76 43.95 -8.58
C VAL A 250 15.82 45.00 -8.19
N VAL A 251 17.12 44.63 -8.24
CA VAL A 251 18.22 45.55 -7.87
C VAL A 251 18.45 46.66 -8.92
N THR A 252 18.03 46.44 -10.18
CA THR A 252 18.17 47.45 -11.24
C THR A 252 16.95 48.38 -11.37
N ALA A 253 15.84 48.12 -10.62
CA ALA A 253 14.65 48.95 -10.58
C ALA A 253 14.67 50.01 -9.46
N ASP A 254 15.61 49.91 -8.50
CA ASP A 254 15.76 50.80 -7.37
C ASP A 254 16.93 51.81 -7.52
N ASN A 255 17.49 51.93 -8.73
CA ASN A 255 18.48 52.97 -9.09
C ASN A 255 17.89 53.78 -10.28
#